data_39ca93ba129f1b74ae8aabdc382f7889
#
_entry.id   39ca93ba129f1b74ae8aabdc382f7889
#
_cell.length_a   1.000
_cell.length_b   1.000
_cell.length_c   1.000
_cell.angle_alpha   90.00
_cell.angle_beta   90.00
_cell.angle_gamma   90.00
#
_symmetry.space_group_name_H-M   'P 1'
#
loop_
_entity.id
_entity.type
_entity.pdbx_description
1 polymer ?
#
loop_
_entity_poly.entity_id
_entity_poly.type
_entity_poly.pdbx_seq_one_letter_code
_entity_poly.pdbx_strand_id
1 'polypeptide(L)'
;MDTHKFFVEKLRFHLNEPDMLVFVGWFYDGKASGREVQAYLDGEKLPAALTVNKGAEVRQKYLGTINEINEEVVGIVTLPKDWREKKKFEIFTDDGESKKRAYAVSTGKLCVRESRLEYYIENCHRDEDTVTVTGWCMGAGEVNLYLLDNRRQKLQVKTDHYFRKDLLSVFPECDIQAKPGFMIQASIPRKDDNKKFFLEMRNAEHYSRTRLR
;
A
#
# COMPACT_ATOMS: atom_id res chain seq x y z
N MET A 1 28.03 -2.75 -19.80
CA MET A 1 26.69 -2.13 -19.75
C MET A 1 25.95 -2.70 -18.56
N ASP A 2 25.39 -1.84 -17.74
CA ASP A 2 24.81 -2.23 -16.46
C ASP A 2 23.39 -2.76 -16.69
N THR A 3 23.23 -4.08 -16.77
CA THR A 3 22.05 -4.76 -17.32
C THR A 3 21.00 -5.19 -16.28
N HIS A 4 21.23 -4.92 -14.99
CA HIS A 4 20.28 -5.33 -13.95
C HIS A 4 19.51 -4.13 -13.41
N LYS A 5 18.45 -3.77 -14.09
CA LYS A 5 17.60 -2.67 -13.61
C LYS A 5 16.34 -3.25 -12.97
N PHE A 6 16.38 -3.45 -11.66
CA PHE A 6 15.21 -3.75 -10.86
C PHE A 6 14.82 -2.52 -10.05
N PHE A 7 13.57 -2.17 -10.10
CA PHE A 7 13.02 -1.05 -9.36
C PHE A 7 12.01 -1.56 -8.33
N VAL A 8 12.17 -1.14 -7.08
CA VAL A 8 11.17 -1.38 -6.03
C VAL A 8 10.21 -0.20 -6.03
N GLU A 9 9.01 -0.44 -6.51
CA GLU A 9 7.96 0.58 -6.60
C GLU A 9 7.30 0.81 -5.25
N LYS A 10 7.01 -0.28 -4.54
CA LYS A 10 6.30 -0.24 -3.25
C LYS A 10 6.97 -1.16 -2.24
N LEU A 11 7.10 -0.67 -1.02
CA LEU A 11 7.47 -1.47 0.15
C LEU A 11 6.54 -1.07 1.29
N ARG A 12 5.83 -2.02 1.85
CA ARG A 12 4.88 -1.83 2.95
C ARG A 12 4.87 -3.02 3.89
N PHE A 13 4.30 -2.85 5.07
CA PHE A 13 4.00 -3.99 5.93
C PHE A 13 2.80 -4.78 5.38
N HIS A 14 2.84 -6.08 5.62
CA HIS A 14 1.70 -6.96 5.38
C HIS A 14 0.54 -6.55 6.30
N LEU A 15 -0.70 -6.51 5.78
CA LEU A 15 -1.82 -5.97 6.54
C LEU A 15 -2.22 -6.84 7.74
N ASN A 16 -2.10 -8.16 7.60
CA ASN A 16 -2.55 -9.11 8.61
C ASN A 16 -1.42 -9.67 9.49
N GLU A 17 -0.18 -9.69 8.95
CA GLU A 17 0.95 -10.30 9.61
C GLU A 17 1.99 -9.25 10.04
N PRO A 18 2.22 -9.06 11.35
CA PRO A 18 3.03 -7.98 11.88
C PRO A 18 4.51 -8.03 11.51
N ASP A 19 5.02 -9.23 11.29
CA ASP A 19 6.44 -9.45 11.03
C ASP A 19 6.71 -9.77 9.54
N MET A 20 5.84 -9.27 8.65
CA MET A 20 6.01 -9.45 7.22
C MET A 20 6.01 -8.11 6.47
N LEU A 21 6.91 -8.01 5.50
CA LEU A 21 6.95 -6.94 4.51
C LEU A 21 6.48 -7.46 3.15
N VAL A 22 5.73 -6.63 2.45
CA VAL A 22 5.38 -6.85 1.04
C VAL A 22 6.11 -5.81 0.21
N PHE A 23 6.85 -6.26 -0.79
CA PHE A 23 7.37 -5.36 -1.80
C PHE A 23 6.82 -5.71 -3.18
N VAL A 24 6.65 -4.69 -3.99
CA VAL A 24 6.34 -4.80 -5.42
C VAL A 24 7.47 -4.13 -6.18
N GLY A 25 8.01 -4.83 -7.15
CA GLY A 25 9.08 -4.32 -7.99
C GLY A 25 9.02 -4.94 -9.38
N TRP A 26 9.84 -4.45 -10.28
CA TRP A 26 9.85 -4.91 -11.66
C TRP A 26 11.22 -4.71 -12.32
N PHE A 27 11.52 -5.56 -13.32
CA PHE A 27 12.74 -5.48 -14.12
C PHE A 27 12.50 -4.60 -15.34
N TYR A 28 13.36 -3.60 -15.55
CA TYR A 28 13.30 -2.70 -16.71
C TYR A 28 13.62 -3.36 -18.04
N ASP A 29 14.37 -4.44 -18.02
CA ASP A 29 14.79 -5.17 -19.22
C ASP A 29 13.89 -6.36 -19.55
N GLY A 30 12.78 -6.46 -18.87
CA GLY A 30 11.69 -7.38 -19.20
C GLY A 30 11.88 -8.82 -18.80
N LYS A 31 12.99 -9.22 -18.16
CA LYS A 31 13.26 -10.62 -17.85
C LYS A 31 13.57 -10.85 -16.38
N ALA A 32 12.63 -11.42 -15.64
CA ALA A 32 12.91 -12.02 -14.32
C ALA A 32 13.55 -13.42 -14.46
N SER A 33 13.41 -14.07 -15.63
CA SER A 33 13.92 -15.40 -15.88
C SER A 33 15.43 -15.48 -15.68
N GLY A 34 15.87 -16.38 -14.79
CA GLY A 34 17.27 -16.57 -14.43
C GLY A 34 17.82 -15.58 -13.41
N ARG A 35 16.97 -14.77 -12.78
CA ARG A 35 17.36 -13.81 -11.75
C ARG A 35 16.63 -14.09 -10.45
N GLU A 36 17.34 -14.02 -9.34
CA GLU A 36 16.76 -14.08 -8.01
C GLU A 36 16.62 -12.66 -7.45
N VAL A 37 15.49 -12.41 -6.78
CA VAL A 37 15.31 -11.25 -5.93
C VAL A 37 15.45 -11.71 -4.49
N GLN A 38 16.33 -11.09 -3.72
CA GLN A 38 16.67 -11.51 -2.37
C GLN A 38 16.57 -10.34 -1.41
N ALA A 39 15.97 -10.56 -0.24
CA ALA A 39 15.86 -9.57 0.83
C ALA A 39 16.89 -9.85 1.92
N TYR A 40 17.43 -8.78 2.52
CA TYR A 40 18.44 -8.85 3.58
C TYR A 40 18.13 -7.86 4.68
N LEU A 41 18.55 -8.23 5.89
CA LEU A 41 18.52 -7.36 7.07
C LEU A 41 19.91 -7.39 7.72
N ASP A 42 20.61 -6.24 7.72
CA ASP A 42 22.00 -6.12 8.18
C ASP A 42 22.95 -7.17 7.56
N GLY A 43 22.72 -7.53 6.28
CA GLY A 43 23.53 -8.51 5.55
C GLY A 43 23.09 -9.97 5.72
N GLU A 44 22.14 -10.27 6.60
CA GLU A 44 21.55 -11.60 6.75
C GLU A 44 20.40 -11.79 5.76
N LYS A 45 20.40 -12.87 4.98
CA LYS A 45 19.35 -13.21 4.00
C LYS A 45 18.07 -13.57 4.75
N LEU A 46 16.97 -12.94 4.33
CA LEU A 46 15.65 -13.19 4.90
C LEU A 46 14.87 -14.21 4.07
N PRO A 47 14.00 -15.01 4.72
CA PRO A 47 13.01 -15.81 4.03
C PRO A 47 12.07 -14.91 3.21
N ALA A 48 11.88 -15.23 1.94
CA ALA A 48 10.97 -14.52 1.06
C ALA A 48 10.21 -15.47 0.14
N ALA A 49 8.90 -15.29 0.04
CA ALA A 49 8.06 -15.89 -0.97
C ALA A 49 7.93 -14.91 -2.14
N LEU A 50 8.27 -15.34 -3.35
CA LEU A 50 8.25 -14.49 -4.54
C LEU A 50 7.21 -15.00 -5.54
N THR A 51 6.42 -14.08 -6.07
CA THR A 51 5.50 -14.33 -7.19
C THR A 51 5.88 -13.42 -8.34
N VAL A 52 6.03 -14.01 -9.53
CA VAL A 52 6.34 -13.27 -10.76
C VAL A 52 5.07 -13.17 -11.61
N ASN A 53 4.63 -11.96 -11.85
CA ASN A 53 3.44 -11.65 -12.66
C ASN A 53 3.85 -11.05 -14.01
N LYS A 54 3.29 -11.57 -15.09
CA LYS A 54 3.41 -10.97 -16.42
C LYS A 54 2.30 -9.91 -16.58
N GLY A 55 2.57 -8.69 -16.14
CA GLY A 55 1.56 -7.64 -16.09
C GLY A 55 1.64 -6.60 -17.21
N ALA A 56 0.51 -6.31 -17.84
CA ALA A 56 0.39 -5.26 -18.86
C ALA A 56 0.20 -3.86 -18.28
N GLU A 57 -0.39 -3.72 -17.10
CA GLU A 57 -0.84 -2.42 -16.56
C GLU A 57 0.28 -1.56 -15.95
N VAL A 58 1.31 -2.17 -15.39
CA VAL A 58 2.48 -1.45 -14.84
C VAL A 58 3.24 -0.68 -15.94
N ARG A 59 3.14 -1.13 -17.19
CA ARG A 59 3.85 -0.57 -18.35
C ARG A 59 3.41 0.83 -18.74
N GLN A 60 2.10 1.09 -18.74
CA GLN A 60 1.57 2.36 -19.26
C GLN A 60 1.93 3.55 -18.38
N LYS A 61 2.06 3.35 -17.07
CA LYS A 61 2.23 4.43 -16.10
C LYS A 61 3.65 5.01 -16.05
N TYR A 62 4.66 4.20 -16.34
CA TYR A 62 6.06 4.58 -16.05
C TYR A 62 7.00 4.64 -17.27
N LEU A 63 6.73 3.97 -18.36
CA LEU A 63 7.69 3.79 -19.45
C LEU A 63 7.32 4.43 -20.79
N GLY A 64 6.12 4.94 -20.97
CA GLY A 64 5.69 5.65 -22.19
C GLY A 64 5.82 4.90 -23.53
N THR A 65 6.53 3.78 -23.61
CA THR A 65 6.74 2.97 -24.81
C THR A 65 6.64 1.48 -24.54
N ILE A 66 5.79 0.81 -25.30
CA ILE A 66 5.21 -0.53 -25.02
C ILE A 66 5.95 -1.65 -25.77
N ASN A 67 7.22 -1.69 -25.84
CA ASN A 67 7.86 -2.74 -26.66
C ASN A 67 8.51 -3.90 -25.89
N GLU A 68 8.51 -3.92 -24.56
CA GLU A 68 9.13 -5.01 -23.79
C GLU A 68 8.21 -5.54 -22.71
N ILE A 69 8.24 -6.88 -22.53
CA ILE A 69 7.48 -7.58 -21.49
C ILE A 69 8.22 -7.41 -20.17
N ASN A 70 7.81 -6.44 -19.35
CA ASN A 70 8.33 -6.30 -18.00
C ASN A 70 7.64 -7.28 -17.07
N GLU A 71 8.39 -7.94 -16.23
CA GLU A 71 7.85 -8.85 -15.22
C GLU A 71 7.84 -8.14 -13.87
N GLU A 72 6.65 -8.12 -13.26
CA GLU A 72 6.44 -7.65 -11.91
C GLU A 72 6.82 -8.77 -10.94
N VAL A 73 7.52 -8.41 -9.88
CA VAL A 73 7.84 -9.31 -8.78
C VAL A 73 7.15 -8.81 -7.52
N VAL A 74 6.29 -9.63 -6.97
CA VAL A 74 5.73 -9.42 -5.63
C VAL A 74 6.46 -10.32 -4.66
N GLY A 75 7.06 -9.74 -3.63
CA GLY A 75 7.77 -10.48 -2.59
C GLY A 75 7.13 -10.26 -1.22
N ILE A 76 6.91 -11.36 -0.51
CA ILE A 76 6.52 -11.36 0.90
C ILE A 76 7.73 -11.83 1.71
N VAL A 77 8.24 -10.97 2.56
CA VAL A 77 9.48 -11.18 3.33
C VAL A 77 9.13 -11.32 4.81
N THR A 78 9.58 -12.38 5.44
CA THR A 78 9.44 -12.57 6.88
C THR A 78 10.58 -11.88 7.61
N LEU A 79 10.23 -10.99 8.55
CA LEU A 79 11.18 -10.30 9.42
C LEU A 79 11.43 -11.11 10.69
N PRO A 80 12.66 -11.13 11.23
CA PRO A 80 12.93 -11.69 12.55
C PRO A 80 12.31 -10.80 13.65
N LYS A 81 12.03 -11.36 14.81
CA LYS A 81 11.39 -10.62 15.92
C LYS A 81 12.18 -9.39 16.37
N ASP A 82 13.48 -9.44 16.25
CA ASP A 82 14.43 -8.35 16.63
C ASP A 82 14.70 -7.35 15.48
N TRP A 83 13.91 -7.39 14.41
CA TRP A 83 14.16 -6.55 13.22
C TRP A 83 14.25 -5.05 13.53
N ARG A 84 13.55 -4.58 14.57
CA ARG A 84 13.57 -3.16 14.98
C ARG A 84 14.92 -2.73 15.57
N GLU A 85 15.71 -3.68 16.05
CA GLU A 85 17.07 -3.45 16.60
C GLU A 85 18.14 -3.43 15.49
N LYS A 86 17.79 -3.93 14.30
CA LYS A 86 18.65 -3.92 13.13
C LYS A 86 18.71 -2.52 12.51
N LYS A 87 19.70 -2.31 11.64
CA LYS A 87 19.97 -0.97 11.07
C LYS A 87 19.38 -0.76 9.69
N LYS A 88 19.36 -1.84 8.86
CA LYS A 88 19.15 -1.68 7.43
C LYS A 88 18.47 -2.87 6.79
N PHE A 89 17.42 -2.59 6.03
CA PHE A 89 16.77 -3.55 5.15
C PHE A 89 17.20 -3.27 3.70
N GLU A 90 17.51 -4.31 2.94
CA GLU A 90 17.98 -4.22 1.56
C GLU A 90 17.33 -5.28 0.67
N ILE A 91 17.14 -4.93 -0.61
CA ILE A 91 16.74 -5.87 -1.66
C ILE A 91 17.84 -5.90 -2.71
N PHE A 92 18.23 -7.09 -3.09
CA PHE A 92 19.23 -7.37 -4.12
C PHE A 92 18.61 -8.18 -5.25
N THR A 93 19.17 -8.01 -6.42
CA THR A 93 18.99 -8.93 -7.55
C THR A 93 20.28 -9.70 -7.78
N ASP A 94 20.16 -10.97 -8.13
CA ASP A 94 21.26 -11.88 -8.37
C ASP A 94 21.00 -12.68 -9.65
N ASP A 95 21.92 -12.66 -10.62
CA ASP A 95 21.85 -13.42 -11.86
C ASP A 95 22.82 -14.61 -11.90
N GLY A 96 23.43 -14.95 -10.77
CA GLY A 96 24.44 -15.98 -10.62
C GLY A 96 25.88 -15.51 -10.93
N GLU A 97 26.05 -14.41 -11.66
CA GLU A 97 27.36 -13.81 -11.95
C GLU A 97 27.61 -12.55 -11.11
N SER A 98 26.56 -11.79 -10.84
CA SER A 98 26.66 -10.55 -10.08
C SER A 98 25.45 -10.31 -9.20
N LYS A 99 25.72 -9.83 -7.98
CA LYS A 99 24.71 -9.42 -7.02
C LYS A 99 24.68 -7.89 -6.95
N LYS A 100 23.52 -7.30 -7.24
CA LYS A 100 23.33 -5.84 -7.25
C LYS A 100 22.25 -5.39 -6.29
N ARG A 101 22.54 -4.33 -5.54
CA ARG A 101 21.57 -3.75 -4.63
C ARG A 101 20.58 -2.89 -5.39
N ALA A 102 19.30 -3.28 -5.35
CA ALA A 102 18.19 -2.57 -5.97
C ALA A 102 17.54 -1.55 -5.02
N TYR A 103 17.49 -1.86 -3.72
CA TYR A 103 16.82 -1.02 -2.74
C TYR A 103 17.52 -1.09 -1.38
N ALA A 104 17.46 0.01 -0.63
CA ALA A 104 17.90 0.04 0.76
C ALA A 104 17.11 1.08 1.56
N VAL A 105 16.77 0.72 2.79
CA VAL A 105 16.09 1.60 3.74
C VAL A 105 16.55 1.29 5.17
N SER A 106 16.67 2.32 6.00
CA SER A 106 16.95 2.09 7.44
C SER A 106 15.71 1.52 8.14
N THR A 107 15.91 0.64 9.09
CA THR A 107 14.83 0.08 9.92
C THR A 107 14.05 1.15 10.66
N GLY A 108 14.69 2.23 11.12
CA GLY A 108 14.02 3.39 11.70
C GLY A 108 13.00 4.03 10.75
N LYS A 109 13.29 4.09 9.43
CA LYS A 109 12.29 4.55 8.43
C LYS A 109 11.18 3.53 8.18
N LEU A 110 11.49 2.24 8.31
CA LEU A 110 10.45 1.20 8.26
C LEU A 110 9.50 1.34 9.44
N CYS A 111 10.01 1.53 10.68
CA CYS A 111 9.18 1.75 11.86
C CYS A 111 8.18 2.91 11.69
N VAL A 112 8.62 4.02 11.07
CA VAL A 112 7.73 5.16 10.79
C VAL A 112 6.64 4.80 9.75
N ARG A 113 6.93 3.86 8.86
CA ARG A 113 6.00 3.38 7.83
C ARG A 113 5.14 2.20 8.29
N GLU A 114 5.32 1.74 9.52
CA GLU A 114 4.54 0.64 10.10
C GLU A 114 3.08 1.07 10.33
N SER A 115 2.43 1.48 9.25
CA SER A 115 1.00 1.73 9.22
C SER A 115 0.33 0.49 8.65
N ARG A 116 -0.64 -0.05 9.37
CA ARG A 116 -1.47 -1.14 8.90
C ARG A 116 -2.83 -0.63 8.41
N LEU A 117 -2.85 0.61 8.00
CA LEU A 117 -3.99 1.25 7.33
C LEU A 117 -3.52 1.75 5.98
N GLU A 118 -4.04 1.16 4.92
CA GLU A 118 -3.87 1.62 3.55
C GLU A 118 -5.20 2.17 3.06
N TYR A 119 -5.20 3.35 2.46
CA TYR A 119 -6.45 3.97 2.00
C TYR A 119 -6.22 4.92 0.83
N TYR A 120 -7.29 5.17 0.13
CA TYR A 120 -7.35 6.19 -0.90
C TYR A 120 -8.74 6.81 -0.95
N ILE A 121 -8.81 8.14 -1.00
CA ILE A 121 -10.04 8.89 -1.21
C ILE A 121 -10.18 9.17 -2.70
N GLU A 122 -11.18 8.58 -3.32
CA GLU A 122 -11.42 8.70 -4.76
C GLU A 122 -12.18 9.98 -5.09
N ASN A 123 -13.20 10.27 -4.27
CA ASN A 123 -14.01 11.46 -4.47
C ASN A 123 -14.53 12.00 -3.13
N CYS A 124 -14.69 13.31 -3.08
CA CYS A 124 -15.41 14.01 -2.03
C CYS A 124 -16.34 15.04 -2.70
N HIS A 125 -17.61 14.71 -2.75
CA HIS A 125 -18.63 15.58 -3.33
C HIS A 125 -19.46 16.23 -2.25
N ARG A 126 -19.78 17.50 -2.44
CA ARG A 126 -20.60 18.27 -1.54
C ARG A 126 -21.75 18.92 -2.30
N ASP A 127 -22.95 18.62 -1.85
CA ASP A 127 -24.19 19.30 -2.24
C ASP A 127 -24.61 20.33 -1.17
N GLU A 128 -25.74 20.96 -1.35
CA GLU A 128 -26.25 22.00 -0.45
C GLU A 128 -26.36 21.55 1.01
N ASP A 129 -26.77 20.31 1.25
CA ASP A 129 -27.08 19.76 2.57
C ASP A 129 -26.46 18.38 2.84
N THR A 130 -25.61 17.90 1.93
CA THR A 130 -25.02 16.57 2.01
C THR A 130 -23.53 16.61 1.64
N VAL A 131 -22.73 15.82 2.33
CA VAL A 131 -21.38 15.49 1.91
C VAL A 131 -21.27 14.00 1.66
N THR A 132 -20.74 13.61 0.50
CA THR A 132 -20.51 12.22 0.10
C THR A 132 -19.02 12.00 -0.14
N VAL A 133 -18.47 10.97 0.50
CA VAL A 133 -17.06 10.59 0.37
C VAL A 133 -17.00 9.15 -0.12
N THR A 134 -16.25 8.90 -1.18
CA THR A 134 -16.00 7.56 -1.69
C THR A 134 -14.51 7.26 -1.70
N GLY A 135 -14.18 5.99 -1.55
CA GLY A 135 -12.81 5.53 -1.55
C GLY A 135 -12.70 4.07 -1.11
N TRP A 136 -11.52 3.71 -0.69
CA TRP A 136 -11.28 2.42 -0.07
C TRP A 136 -10.33 2.56 1.13
N CYS A 137 -10.49 1.67 2.09
CA CYS A 137 -9.62 1.57 3.26
C CYS A 137 -9.45 0.10 3.64
N MET A 138 -8.22 -0.28 3.90
CA MET A 138 -7.84 -1.61 4.36
C MET A 138 -6.92 -1.51 5.56
N GLY A 139 -7.00 -2.49 6.44
CA GLY A 139 -6.13 -2.56 7.61
C GLY A 139 -6.15 -3.95 8.22
N ALA A 140 -5.30 -4.17 9.21
CA ALA A 140 -5.39 -5.36 10.05
C ALA A 140 -6.69 -5.31 10.85
N GLY A 141 -7.55 -6.33 10.67
CA GLY A 141 -8.85 -6.41 11.32
C GLY A 141 -9.87 -5.40 10.78
N GLU A 142 -10.89 -5.14 11.58
CA GLU A 142 -11.97 -4.22 11.24
C GLU A 142 -11.49 -2.77 11.23
N VAL A 143 -11.81 -2.05 10.15
CA VAL A 143 -11.53 -0.63 10.02
C VAL A 143 -12.82 0.18 10.16
N ASN A 144 -12.86 1.04 11.17
CA ASN A 144 -13.97 1.95 11.42
C ASN A 144 -13.70 3.30 10.77
N LEU A 145 -14.70 3.87 10.11
CA LEU A 145 -14.64 5.13 9.39
C LEU A 145 -15.48 6.18 10.11
N TYR A 146 -14.92 7.38 10.30
CA TYR A 146 -15.60 8.51 10.93
C TYR A 146 -15.43 9.76 10.09
N LEU A 147 -16.53 10.41 9.76
CA LEU A 147 -16.51 11.73 9.17
C LEU A 147 -16.60 12.78 10.28
N LEU A 148 -15.67 13.72 10.28
CA LEU A 148 -15.56 14.76 11.31
C LEU A 148 -15.74 16.13 10.66
N ASP A 149 -16.34 17.04 11.41
CA ASP A 149 -16.41 18.45 11.06
C ASP A 149 -15.09 19.20 11.39
N ASN A 150 -15.07 20.51 11.17
CA ASN A 150 -13.92 21.37 11.47
C ASN A 150 -13.61 21.50 12.97
N ARG A 151 -14.58 21.17 13.84
CA ARG A 151 -14.42 21.11 15.31
C ARG A 151 -14.03 19.71 15.79
N ARG A 152 -13.78 18.78 14.84
CA ARG A 152 -13.47 17.38 15.09
C ARG A 152 -14.61 16.61 15.77
N GLN A 153 -15.84 17.08 15.62
CA GLN A 153 -17.01 16.36 16.08
C GLN A 153 -17.42 15.33 15.03
N LYS A 154 -17.77 14.13 15.48
CA LYS A 154 -18.26 13.06 14.60
C LYS A 154 -19.62 13.46 14.04
N LEU A 155 -19.76 13.38 12.74
CA LEU A 155 -21.05 13.52 12.08
C LEU A 155 -21.78 12.19 12.11
N GLN A 156 -23.12 12.29 12.13
CA GLN A 156 -23.93 11.11 11.88
C GLN A 156 -23.85 10.76 10.39
N VAL A 157 -23.44 9.53 10.08
CA VAL A 157 -23.21 9.10 8.72
C VAL A 157 -23.98 7.83 8.40
N LYS A 158 -24.32 7.68 7.12
CA LYS A 158 -24.64 6.42 6.50
C LYS A 158 -23.37 5.92 5.79
N THR A 159 -22.95 4.70 6.08
CA THR A 159 -21.78 4.08 5.45
C THR A 159 -22.20 2.81 4.74
N ASP A 160 -21.89 2.72 3.46
CA ASP A 160 -22.06 1.52 2.64
C ASP A 160 -20.67 1.00 2.26
N HIS A 161 -20.45 -0.31 2.42
CA HIS A 161 -19.21 -0.99 2.04
C HIS A 161 -19.44 -1.88 0.83
N TYR A 162 -18.45 -1.90 -0.08
CA TYR A 162 -18.52 -2.69 -1.30
C TYR A 162 -17.18 -3.35 -1.65
N PHE A 163 -17.28 -4.41 -2.43
CA PHE A 163 -16.14 -5.17 -2.88
C PHE A 163 -15.37 -4.43 -3.98
N ARG A 164 -14.03 -4.53 -3.95
CA ARG A 164 -13.10 -3.89 -4.90
C ARG A 164 -12.16 -4.94 -5.49
N LYS A 165 -12.54 -5.49 -6.62
CA LYS A 165 -11.76 -6.53 -7.32
C LYS A 165 -10.38 -6.02 -7.76
N ASP A 166 -10.28 -4.76 -8.13
CA ASP A 166 -9.04 -4.11 -8.56
C ASP A 166 -7.97 -4.05 -7.46
N LEU A 167 -8.37 -4.07 -6.19
CA LEU A 167 -7.44 -4.05 -5.08
C LEU A 167 -6.79 -5.42 -4.81
N LEU A 168 -7.36 -6.51 -5.27
CA LEU A 168 -6.80 -7.85 -5.05
C LEU A 168 -5.42 -8.04 -5.69
N SER A 169 -5.17 -7.39 -6.83
CA SER A 169 -3.86 -7.43 -7.48
C SER A 169 -2.80 -6.62 -6.74
N VAL A 170 -3.22 -5.58 -6.02
CA VAL A 170 -2.32 -4.68 -5.27
C VAL A 170 -2.08 -5.18 -3.84
N PHE A 171 -3.07 -5.90 -3.30
CA PHE A 171 -3.08 -6.41 -1.93
C PHE A 171 -3.47 -7.90 -1.93
N PRO A 172 -2.57 -8.78 -2.39
CA PRO A 172 -2.87 -10.21 -2.52
C PRO A 172 -3.17 -10.90 -1.18
N GLU A 173 -2.77 -10.28 -0.08
CA GLU A 173 -3.07 -10.76 1.28
C GLU A 173 -4.47 -10.40 1.78
N CYS A 174 -5.23 -9.60 1.04
CA CYS A 174 -6.59 -9.25 1.45
C CYS A 174 -7.54 -10.43 1.34
N ASP A 175 -8.36 -10.58 2.37
CA ASP A 175 -9.49 -11.49 2.30
C ASP A 175 -10.41 -11.09 1.14
N ILE A 176 -10.71 -12.05 0.28
CA ILE A 176 -11.67 -11.90 -0.84
C ILE A 176 -13.06 -11.44 -0.35
N GLN A 177 -13.41 -11.73 0.91
CA GLN A 177 -14.67 -11.31 1.52
C GLN A 177 -14.62 -9.89 2.10
N ALA A 178 -13.45 -9.30 2.26
CA ALA A 178 -13.32 -7.93 2.70
C ALA A 178 -13.97 -6.98 1.69
N LYS A 179 -14.74 -6.04 2.18
CA LYS A 179 -15.35 -4.97 1.38
C LYS A 179 -14.62 -3.65 1.64
N PRO A 180 -13.41 -3.47 1.09
CA PRO A 180 -12.59 -2.31 1.38
C PRO A 180 -13.12 -1.01 0.79
N GLY A 181 -13.94 -1.07 -0.24
CA GLY A 181 -14.61 0.10 -0.80
C GLY A 181 -15.63 0.66 0.17
N PHE A 182 -15.72 1.98 0.25
CA PHE A 182 -16.73 2.65 1.06
C PHE A 182 -17.36 3.83 0.34
N MET A 183 -18.60 4.10 0.71
CA MET A 183 -19.30 5.35 0.47
C MET A 183 -19.87 5.83 1.80
N ILE A 184 -19.50 7.03 2.20
CA ILE A 184 -19.96 7.69 3.42
C ILE A 184 -20.79 8.90 3.03
N GLN A 185 -21.98 9.01 3.59
CA GLN A 185 -22.86 10.16 3.41
C GLN A 185 -23.22 10.75 4.75
N ALA A 186 -23.14 12.08 4.86
CA ALA A 186 -23.60 12.82 6.02
C ALA A 186 -24.47 14.02 5.61
N SER A 187 -25.53 14.29 6.36
CA SER A 187 -26.28 15.52 6.23
C SER A 187 -25.53 16.66 6.92
N ILE A 188 -25.44 17.79 6.25
CA ILE A 188 -24.77 18.99 6.74
C ILE A 188 -25.75 20.19 6.73
N PRO A 189 -25.73 21.06 7.75
CA PRO A 189 -26.56 22.26 7.71
C PRO A 189 -26.16 23.22 6.58
N ARG A 190 -27.11 23.74 5.84
CA ARG A 190 -26.90 24.66 4.70
C ARG A 190 -26.04 25.90 5.01
N LYS A 191 -25.94 26.32 6.27
CA LYS A 191 -25.21 27.53 6.68
C LYS A 191 -23.67 27.39 6.72
N ASP A 192 -23.12 26.25 6.36
CA ASP A 192 -21.72 25.95 6.64
C ASP A 192 -20.85 25.79 5.38
N ASP A 193 -20.95 26.71 4.42
CA ASP A 193 -20.22 26.68 3.15
C ASP A 193 -18.68 26.61 3.27
N ASN A 194 -18.13 26.99 4.39
CA ASN A 194 -16.68 26.98 4.65
C ASN A 194 -16.23 25.84 5.58
N LYS A 195 -17.07 24.87 5.91
CA LYS A 195 -16.65 23.77 6.79
C LYS A 195 -15.65 22.87 6.08
N LYS A 196 -14.56 22.60 6.79
CA LYS A 196 -13.58 21.58 6.43
C LYS A 196 -14.03 20.28 7.04
N PHE A 197 -13.99 19.21 6.25
CA PHE A 197 -14.27 17.88 6.73
C PHE A 197 -12.99 17.05 6.79
N PHE A 198 -12.99 16.09 7.69
CA PHE A 198 -11.89 15.15 7.86
C PHE A 198 -12.47 13.74 7.87
N LEU A 199 -11.81 12.84 7.16
CA LEU A 199 -12.06 11.42 7.28
C LEU A 199 -11.04 10.84 8.26
N GLU A 200 -11.53 10.18 9.29
CA GLU A 200 -10.72 9.43 10.24
C GLU A 200 -11.01 7.94 10.07
N MET A 201 -9.94 7.17 9.95
CA MET A 201 -9.95 5.72 9.81
C MET A 201 -9.25 5.12 11.00
N ARG A 202 -9.84 4.12 11.64
CA ARG A 202 -9.29 3.46 12.84
C ARG A 202 -9.45 1.95 12.74
N ASN A 203 -8.40 1.25 13.12
CA ASN A 203 -8.49 -0.13 13.59
C ASN A 203 -8.07 -0.21 15.07
N ALA A 204 -7.86 -1.41 15.59
CA ALA A 204 -7.50 -1.61 16.99
C ALA A 204 -6.15 -0.95 17.39
N GLU A 205 -5.21 -0.84 16.47
CA GLU A 205 -3.83 -0.42 16.75
C GLU A 205 -3.45 0.92 16.13
N HIS A 206 -4.08 1.29 15.01
CA HIS A 206 -3.68 2.45 14.22
C HIS A 206 -4.85 3.37 13.90
N TYR A 207 -4.54 4.63 13.71
CA TYR A 207 -5.50 5.57 13.13
C TYR A 207 -4.81 6.45 12.06
N SER A 208 -5.58 6.85 11.10
CA SER A 208 -5.20 7.87 10.13
C SER A 208 -6.31 8.91 10.01
N ARG A 209 -5.93 10.15 9.74
CA ARG A 209 -6.88 11.24 9.51
C ARG A 209 -6.43 12.04 8.30
N THR A 210 -7.33 12.24 7.36
CA THR A 210 -7.07 13.05 6.18
C THR A 210 -8.09 14.16 6.03
N ARG A 211 -7.64 15.33 5.57
CA ARG A 211 -8.53 16.44 5.22
C ARG A 211 -9.14 16.19 3.85
N LEU A 212 -10.45 16.27 3.78
CA LEU A 212 -11.19 16.21 2.53
C LEU A 212 -11.09 17.56 1.80
N ARG A 213 -10.88 17.51 0.50
CA ARG A 213 -10.75 18.69 -0.39
C ARG A 213 -11.87 18.72 -1.39
#